data_79f24041bf56ab561f3f89948000b56f
#
_entry.id   79f24041bf56ab561f3f89948000b56f
#
_cell.length_a   1.000
_cell.length_b   1.000
_cell.length_c   1.000
_cell.angle_alpha   90.00
_cell.angle_beta   90.00
_cell.angle_gamma   90.00
#
_symmetry.space_group_name_H-M   'P 1'
#
loop_
_entity.id
_entity.type
_entity.pdbx_description
1 polymer ?
#
loop_
_entity_poly.entity_id
_entity_poly.type
_entity_poly.pdbx_seq_one_letter_code
_entity_poly.pdbx_strand_id
1 'polypeptide(L)'
;MPKDPRIKKVLVIGSGPIIIGQAAEFDYSGTQACRALKAEGIETVLLNSNPATIMTDPDVADHVYIEPMTLEVVERILEIEKPDSVLPNLGGQMGLNLSMELARSGYLDRTGIRLLACKPEPYKGKGILFKGEVIRRKSGKSASAKLQNWLTGL
;
A
#
# COMPACT_ATOMS: atom_id res chain seq x y z
N MET A 1 -3.11 21.18 -4.44
CA MET A 1 -1.72 20.98 -4.84
C MET A 1 -1.67 19.94 -5.94
N PRO A 2 -0.74 20.05 -6.88
CA PRO A 2 -0.71 19.14 -8.02
C PRO A 2 -0.31 17.71 -7.56
N LYS A 3 -1.03 16.73 -8.08
CA LYS A 3 -0.72 15.30 -8.02
C LYS A 3 0.72 15.05 -8.51
N ASP A 4 1.46 14.12 -7.90
CA ASP A 4 2.75 13.69 -8.45
C ASP A 4 2.52 13.03 -9.82
N PRO A 5 2.97 13.64 -10.93
CA PRO A 5 2.71 13.13 -12.28
C PRO A 5 3.39 11.79 -12.58
N ARG A 6 4.31 11.37 -11.71
CA ARG A 6 5.03 10.10 -11.83
C ARG A 6 4.23 8.92 -11.28
N ILE A 7 3.13 9.17 -10.55
CA ILE A 7 2.27 8.12 -10.00
C ILE A 7 1.05 7.98 -10.90
N LYS A 8 0.97 6.88 -11.63
CA LYS A 8 -0.13 6.54 -12.53
C LYS A 8 -0.85 5.28 -12.11
N LYS A 9 -0.12 4.31 -11.58
CA LYS A 9 -0.64 3.00 -11.16
C LYS A 9 -0.02 2.57 -9.84
N VAL A 10 -0.85 2.17 -8.88
CA VAL A 10 -0.43 1.83 -7.51
C VAL A 10 -0.94 0.44 -7.14
N LEU A 11 -0.04 -0.41 -6.65
CA LEU A 11 -0.41 -1.66 -5.97
C LEU A 11 -0.68 -1.36 -4.49
N VAL A 12 -1.91 -1.64 -4.05
CA VAL A 12 -2.34 -1.56 -2.66
C VAL A 12 -2.29 -2.98 -2.06
N ILE A 13 -1.57 -3.14 -0.97
CA ILE A 13 -1.50 -4.41 -0.24
C ILE A 13 -2.54 -4.37 0.88
N GLY A 14 -3.50 -5.29 0.85
CA GLY A 14 -4.56 -5.43 1.85
C GLY A 14 -4.08 -6.11 3.13
N SER A 15 -5.01 -6.27 4.08
CA SER A 15 -4.72 -6.76 5.42
C SER A 15 -4.53 -8.28 5.53
N GLY A 16 -4.86 -9.01 4.48
CA GLY A 16 -4.83 -10.49 4.52
C GLY A 16 -6.00 -11.10 5.30
N PRO A 17 -5.81 -12.29 5.89
CA PRO A 17 -6.87 -12.97 6.64
C PRO A 17 -7.32 -12.14 7.84
N ILE A 18 -8.62 -12.21 8.14
CA ILE A 18 -9.23 -11.50 9.28
C ILE A 18 -8.67 -12.07 10.59
N ILE A 19 -7.96 -11.24 11.35
CA ILE A 19 -7.68 -11.49 12.76
C ILE A 19 -8.75 -10.75 13.56
N ILE A 20 -9.47 -11.46 14.43
CA ILE A 20 -10.54 -10.89 15.25
C ILE A 20 -10.01 -9.67 16.03
N GLY A 21 -10.64 -8.51 15.81
CA GLY A 21 -10.31 -7.25 16.46
C GLY A 21 -9.51 -6.22 15.64
N GLN A 22 -8.90 -6.59 14.52
CA GLN A 22 -8.13 -5.66 13.68
C GLN A 22 -8.68 -5.46 12.26
N ALA A 23 -9.53 -6.36 11.79
CA ALA A 23 -9.90 -6.47 10.38
C ALA A 23 -10.71 -5.30 9.83
N ALA A 24 -11.69 -4.82 10.56
CA ALA A 24 -12.62 -3.81 10.07
C ALA A 24 -11.94 -2.45 9.81
N GLU A 25 -10.95 -2.08 10.61
CA GLU A 25 -10.23 -0.81 10.45
C GLU A 25 -9.34 -0.83 9.20
N PHE A 26 -8.63 -1.93 8.97
CA PHE A 26 -7.76 -2.05 7.79
C PHE A 26 -8.55 -2.18 6.49
N ASP A 27 -9.65 -2.92 6.49
CA ASP A 27 -10.52 -3.05 5.33
C ASP A 27 -11.12 -1.70 4.92
N TYR A 28 -11.60 -0.93 5.90
CA TYR A 28 -12.10 0.41 5.65
C TYR A 28 -11.00 1.35 5.13
N SER A 29 -9.83 1.33 5.75
CA SER A 29 -8.70 2.18 5.36
C SER A 29 -8.22 1.86 3.94
N GLY A 30 -8.13 0.59 3.60
CA GLY A 30 -7.74 0.13 2.26
C GLY A 30 -8.76 0.53 1.19
N THR A 31 -10.05 0.36 1.47
CA THR A 31 -11.15 0.78 0.58
C THR A 31 -11.09 2.29 0.34
N GLN A 32 -10.92 3.10 1.39
CA GLN A 32 -10.83 4.55 1.26
C GLN A 32 -9.57 4.98 0.47
N ALA A 33 -8.47 4.27 0.63
CA ALA A 33 -7.26 4.54 -0.14
C ALA A 33 -7.46 4.28 -1.64
N CYS A 34 -8.05 3.14 -2.01
CA CYS A 34 -8.37 2.83 -3.40
C CYS A 34 -9.30 3.89 -4.01
N ARG A 35 -10.35 4.26 -3.28
CA ARG A 35 -11.27 5.32 -3.72
C ARG A 35 -10.59 6.68 -3.89
N ALA A 36 -9.71 7.06 -2.97
CA ALA A 36 -8.96 8.31 -3.06
C ALA A 36 -8.00 8.32 -4.25
N LEU A 37 -7.30 7.21 -4.50
CA LEU A 37 -6.43 7.04 -5.66
C LEU A 37 -7.21 7.14 -6.98
N LYS A 38 -8.35 6.46 -7.07
CA LYS A 38 -9.25 6.54 -8.25
C LYS A 38 -9.78 7.95 -8.48
N ALA A 39 -10.16 8.66 -7.42
CA ALA A 39 -10.61 10.05 -7.53
C ALA A 39 -9.53 10.99 -8.09
N GLU A 40 -8.24 10.68 -7.84
CA GLU A 40 -7.10 11.38 -8.43
C GLU A 40 -6.73 10.86 -9.83
N GLY A 41 -7.50 9.93 -10.39
CA GLY A 41 -7.25 9.32 -11.70
C GLY A 41 -5.99 8.44 -11.72
N ILE A 42 -5.70 7.79 -10.59
CA ILE A 42 -4.62 6.80 -10.45
C ILE A 42 -5.22 5.42 -10.55
N GLU A 43 -4.69 4.60 -11.44
CA GLU A 43 -5.09 3.20 -11.58
C GLU A 43 -4.69 2.40 -10.34
N THR A 44 -5.62 1.59 -9.84
CA THR A 44 -5.44 0.86 -8.59
C THR A 44 -5.44 -0.64 -8.82
N VAL A 45 -4.41 -1.29 -8.29
CA VAL A 45 -4.31 -2.75 -8.20
C VAL A 45 -4.38 -3.11 -6.73
N LEU A 46 -5.27 -4.02 -6.36
CA LEU A 46 -5.41 -4.49 -4.98
C LEU A 46 -5.00 -5.95 -4.86
N LEU A 47 -4.14 -6.26 -3.90
CA LEU A 47 -3.86 -7.62 -3.46
C LEU A 47 -4.42 -7.84 -2.06
N ASN A 48 -5.26 -8.85 -1.90
CA ASN A 48 -5.74 -9.31 -0.59
C ASN A 48 -6.02 -10.81 -0.63
N SER A 49 -5.66 -11.54 0.41
CA SER A 49 -5.95 -12.98 0.49
C SER A 49 -7.34 -13.31 1.02
N ASN A 50 -8.08 -12.32 1.49
CA ASN A 50 -9.43 -12.51 2.03
C ASN A 50 -10.49 -12.19 0.97
N PRO A 51 -11.27 -13.18 0.48
CA PRO A 51 -12.33 -12.93 -0.49
C PRO A 51 -13.60 -12.29 0.12
N ALA A 52 -13.73 -12.29 1.44
CA ALA A 52 -14.93 -11.84 2.14
C ALA A 52 -14.84 -10.40 2.69
N THR A 53 -13.92 -9.59 2.17
CA THR A 53 -13.76 -8.20 2.59
C THR A 53 -14.38 -7.24 1.58
N ILE A 54 -14.83 -6.07 2.06
CA ILE A 54 -15.30 -4.98 1.20
C ILE A 54 -14.20 -4.45 0.26
N MET A 55 -12.92 -4.65 0.59
CA MET A 55 -11.80 -4.25 -0.27
C MET A 55 -11.77 -5.00 -1.60
N THR A 56 -12.22 -6.24 -1.62
CA THR A 56 -12.23 -7.10 -2.81
C THR A 56 -13.47 -6.93 -3.67
N ASP A 57 -14.33 -5.98 -3.34
CA ASP A 57 -15.45 -5.58 -4.18
C ASP A 57 -14.91 -5.02 -5.51
N PRO A 58 -15.42 -5.46 -6.67
CA PRO A 58 -14.97 -5.01 -8.00
C PRO A 58 -15.00 -3.49 -8.21
N ASP A 59 -15.85 -2.78 -7.47
CA ASP A 59 -15.96 -1.32 -7.57
C ASP A 59 -14.87 -0.56 -6.80
N VAL A 60 -14.13 -1.25 -5.93
CA VAL A 60 -13.13 -0.62 -5.07
C VAL A 60 -11.83 -0.34 -5.80
N ALA A 61 -11.30 -1.32 -6.52
CA ALA A 61 -10.06 -1.17 -7.29
C ALA A 61 -10.30 -1.51 -8.77
N ASP A 62 -9.40 -1.07 -9.65
CA ASP A 62 -9.49 -1.36 -11.08
C ASP A 62 -9.11 -2.81 -11.37
N HIS A 63 -8.13 -3.33 -10.62
CA HIS A 63 -7.72 -4.73 -10.67
C HIS A 63 -7.67 -5.31 -9.26
N VAL A 64 -8.31 -6.45 -9.05
CA VAL A 64 -8.38 -7.13 -7.75
C VAL A 64 -7.77 -8.52 -7.85
N TYR A 65 -6.75 -8.79 -7.04
CA TYR A 65 -6.11 -10.09 -6.90
C TYR A 65 -6.46 -10.68 -5.54
N ILE A 66 -7.14 -11.84 -5.55
CA ILE A 66 -7.46 -12.61 -4.35
C ILE A 66 -6.50 -13.79 -4.32
N GLU A 67 -5.30 -13.54 -3.80
CA GLU A 67 -4.19 -14.48 -3.87
C GLU A 67 -3.45 -14.54 -2.52
N PRO A 68 -2.69 -15.60 -2.26
CA PRO A 68 -1.84 -15.66 -1.06
C PRO A 68 -0.87 -14.49 -1.00
N MET A 69 -0.74 -13.90 0.19
CA MET A 69 0.13 -12.74 0.41
C MET A 69 1.58 -13.19 0.66
N THR A 70 2.22 -13.67 -0.38
CA THR A 70 3.62 -14.11 -0.39
C THR A 70 4.48 -13.24 -1.29
N LEU A 71 5.79 -13.23 -1.06
CA LEU A 71 6.72 -12.45 -1.89
C LEU A 71 6.64 -12.83 -3.37
N GLU A 72 6.57 -14.12 -3.68
CA GLU A 72 6.46 -14.63 -5.05
C GLU A 72 5.22 -14.10 -5.78
N VAL A 73 4.07 -14.10 -5.11
CA VAL A 73 2.82 -13.60 -5.67
C VAL A 73 2.89 -12.10 -5.89
N VAL A 74 3.45 -11.35 -4.93
CA VAL A 74 3.64 -9.91 -5.08
C VAL A 74 4.55 -9.60 -6.26
N GLU A 75 5.71 -10.25 -6.37
CA GLU A 75 6.64 -10.05 -7.49
C GLU A 75 5.97 -10.36 -8.85
N ARG A 76 5.19 -11.43 -8.92
CA ARG A 76 4.46 -11.80 -10.13
C ARG A 76 3.38 -10.77 -10.53
N ILE A 77 2.65 -10.24 -9.56
CA ILE A 77 1.69 -9.17 -9.82
C ILE A 77 2.41 -7.90 -10.29
N LEU A 78 3.54 -7.56 -9.68
CA LEU A 78 4.36 -6.42 -10.09
C LEU A 78 4.89 -6.56 -11.53
N GLU A 79 5.22 -7.78 -11.95
CA GLU A 79 5.65 -8.07 -13.33
C GLU A 79 4.52 -7.92 -14.35
N ILE A 80 3.31 -8.36 -13.99
CA ILE A 80 2.11 -8.30 -14.86
C ILE A 80 1.60 -6.88 -14.95
N GLU A 81 1.36 -6.24 -13.82
CA GLU A 81 0.67 -4.95 -13.71
C GLU A 81 1.61 -3.75 -13.90
N LYS A 82 2.89 -3.92 -13.64
CA LYS A 82 3.95 -2.89 -13.74
C LYS A 82 3.54 -1.56 -13.09
N PRO A 83 3.12 -1.55 -11.83
CA PRO A 83 2.77 -0.32 -11.15
C PRO A 83 4.00 0.56 -10.92
N ASP A 84 3.79 1.85 -10.81
CA ASP A 84 4.85 2.81 -10.46
C ASP A 84 5.24 2.72 -8.99
N SER A 85 4.30 2.25 -8.17
CA SER A 85 4.45 2.33 -6.72
C SER A 85 3.63 1.25 -5.99
N VAL A 86 4.07 0.91 -4.78
CA VAL A 86 3.40 -0.01 -3.86
C VAL A 86 3.01 0.73 -2.59
N LEU A 87 1.78 0.57 -2.14
CA LEU A 87 1.25 1.13 -0.90
C LEU A 87 0.95 0.00 0.11
N PRO A 88 1.89 -0.32 1.02
CA PRO A 88 1.78 -1.48 1.91
C PRO A 88 1.12 -1.17 3.26
N ASN A 89 1.07 0.10 3.67
CA ASN A 89 0.71 0.50 5.05
C ASN A 89 -0.74 0.20 5.44
N LEU A 90 -1.58 -0.13 4.49
CA LEU A 90 -2.99 -0.43 4.70
C LEU A 90 -3.22 -1.93 4.98
N GLY A 91 -2.19 -2.74 4.78
CA GLY A 91 -2.17 -4.17 5.07
C GLY A 91 -1.74 -4.55 6.48
N GLY A 92 -1.60 -3.58 7.38
CA GLY A 92 -1.10 -3.84 8.73
C GLY A 92 0.29 -4.46 8.73
N GLN A 93 0.58 -5.32 9.72
CA GLN A 93 1.89 -5.95 9.87
C GLN A 93 2.26 -6.85 8.68
N MET A 94 1.27 -7.51 8.07
CA MET A 94 1.52 -8.39 6.92
C MET A 94 2.00 -7.59 5.70
N GLY A 95 1.34 -6.50 5.37
CA GLY A 95 1.77 -5.61 4.29
C GLY A 95 3.15 -5.02 4.52
N LEU A 96 3.46 -4.65 5.75
CA LEU A 96 4.79 -4.15 6.14
C LEU A 96 5.86 -5.23 6.00
N ASN A 97 5.61 -6.45 6.46
CA ASN A 97 6.55 -7.57 6.32
C ASN A 97 6.85 -7.88 4.85
N LEU A 98 5.82 -7.96 4.01
CA LEU A 98 5.97 -8.18 2.56
C LEU A 98 6.78 -7.07 1.90
N SER A 99 6.54 -5.82 2.27
CA SER A 99 7.32 -4.71 1.72
C SER A 99 8.79 -4.73 2.17
N MET A 100 9.07 -5.23 3.38
CA MET A 100 10.44 -5.47 3.84
C MET A 100 11.13 -6.57 3.04
N GLU A 101 10.45 -7.67 2.82
CA GLU A 101 10.98 -8.79 2.01
C GLU A 101 11.24 -8.32 0.58
N LEU A 102 10.32 -7.58 -0.01
CA LEU A 102 10.44 -7.01 -1.34
C LEU A 102 11.63 -6.03 -1.46
N ALA A 103 11.86 -5.21 -0.42
CA ALA A 103 13.02 -4.32 -0.38
C ALA A 103 14.34 -5.11 -0.22
N ARG A 104 14.36 -6.16 0.61
CA ARG A 104 15.53 -7.01 0.83
C ARG A 104 15.91 -7.85 -0.39
N SER A 105 14.93 -8.28 -1.19
CA SER A 105 15.18 -9.03 -2.43
C SER A 105 15.87 -8.19 -3.50
N GLY A 106 15.95 -6.87 -3.32
CA GLY A 106 16.48 -5.93 -4.30
C GLY A 106 15.56 -5.72 -5.52
N TYR A 107 14.35 -6.25 -5.47
CA TYR A 107 13.38 -6.14 -6.57
C TYR A 107 13.00 -4.69 -6.85
N LEU A 108 12.77 -3.90 -5.81
CA LEU A 108 12.41 -2.48 -5.93
C LEU A 108 13.54 -1.66 -6.60
N ASP A 109 14.79 -1.92 -6.24
CA ASP A 109 15.95 -1.23 -6.83
C ASP A 109 16.13 -1.58 -8.32
N ARG A 110 15.88 -2.84 -8.68
CA ARG A 110 15.98 -3.30 -10.07
C ARG A 110 14.88 -2.75 -10.97
N THR A 111 13.68 -2.58 -10.43
CA THR A 111 12.49 -2.19 -11.20
C THR A 111 12.19 -0.70 -11.12
N GLY A 112 12.76 0.01 -10.15
CA GLY A 112 12.48 1.42 -9.89
C GLY A 112 11.11 1.68 -9.28
N ILE A 113 10.40 0.63 -8.83
CA ILE A 113 9.10 0.74 -8.16
C ILE A 113 9.30 1.36 -6.78
N ARG A 114 8.47 2.34 -6.44
CA ARG A 114 8.59 3.09 -5.18
C ARG A 114 7.67 2.52 -4.11
N LEU A 115 8.18 2.42 -2.88
CA LEU A 115 7.33 2.22 -1.71
C LEU A 115 6.75 3.56 -1.26
N LEU A 116 5.42 3.61 -1.20
CA LEU A 116 4.68 4.78 -0.76
C LEU A 116 4.44 4.71 0.74
N ALA A 117 4.49 5.88 1.42
CA ALA A 117 4.24 6.05 2.84
C ALA A 117 5.21 5.32 3.80
N CYS A 118 6.24 4.65 3.29
CA CYS A 118 7.34 4.12 4.10
C CYS A 118 8.64 4.10 3.29
N LYS A 119 9.74 4.39 3.98
CA LYS A 119 11.10 4.21 3.44
C LYS A 119 11.76 3.11 4.24
N PRO A 120 12.26 2.04 3.61
CA PRO A 120 13.09 1.07 4.31
C PRO A 120 14.42 1.75 4.65
N GLU A 121 14.66 2.06 5.93
CA GLU A 121 15.96 2.53 6.38
C GLU A 121 16.71 1.38 7.07
N PRO A 122 18.01 1.19 6.77
CA PRO A 122 18.82 0.20 7.49
C PRO A 122 18.94 0.63 8.95
N TYR A 123 18.36 -0.16 9.84
CA TYR A 123 18.54 0.01 11.28
C TYR A 123 19.92 -0.52 11.68
N LYS A 124 20.69 0.24 12.48
CA LYS A 124 22.01 -0.16 13.01
C LYS A 124 21.98 -1.37 13.97
N GLY A 125 20.83 -1.98 14.17
CA GLY A 125 20.62 -3.26 14.85
C GLY A 125 20.18 -4.33 13.84
N LYS A 126 19.83 -5.51 14.28
CA LYS A 126 19.45 -6.63 13.43
C LYS A 126 18.03 -6.47 12.84
N GLY A 127 17.75 -5.42 12.07
CA GLY A 127 16.44 -5.20 11.46
C GLY A 127 16.39 -4.01 10.50
N ILE A 128 15.34 -3.93 9.70
CA ILE A 128 15.00 -2.75 8.91
C ILE A 128 13.89 -2.00 9.67
N LEU A 129 14.10 -0.74 9.99
CA LEU A 129 13.09 0.12 10.57
C LEU A 129 12.37 0.86 9.44
N PHE A 130 11.06 0.71 9.35
CA PHE A 130 10.28 1.61 8.52
C PHE A 130 10.11 2.93 9.25
N LYS A 131 10.88 3.93 8.84
CA LYS A 131 10.60 5.30 9.22
C LYS A 131 9.41 5.75 8.35
N GLY A 132 8.20 5.58 8.87
CA GLY A 132 7.08 6.33 8.36
C GLY A 132 7.42 7.80 8.51
N GLU A 133 7.31 8.60 7.47
CA GLU A 133 7.26 10.04 7.66
C GLU A 133 6.03 10.31 8.53
N VAL A 134 6.27 10.36 9.84
CA VAL A 134 5.30 10.90 10.77
C VAL A 134 5.22 12.37 10.42
N ILE A 135 4.29 12.72 9.54
CA ILE A 135 3.85 14.10 9.42
C ILE A 135 3.31 14.43 10.80
N ARG A 136 4.16 15.03 11.63
CA ARG A 136 3.78 15.49 12.96
C ARG A 136 2.68 16.51 12.77
N ARG A 137 1.47 16.09 13.05
CA ARG A 137 0.31 16.95 13.08
C ARG A 137 0.38 17.95 14.21
N LYS A 138 0.27 19.19 13.86
CA LYS A 138 -0.50 20.16 14.63
C LYS A 138 -1.97 19.95 14.24
N SER A 139 -2.77 19.47 15.22
CA SER A 139 -4.24 19.37 15.23
C SER A 139 -5.01 18.51 14.19
N GLY A 140 -5.73 17.56 14.70
CA GLY A 140 -7.16 17.29 14.50
C GLY A 140 -7.73 16.79 13.13
N LYS A 141 -6.99 16.38 12.08
CA LYS A 141 -7.58 15.92 10.81
C LYS A 141 -7.53 14.39 10.62
N SER A 142 -8.52 13.81 9.93
CA SER A 142 -8.74 12.36 9.76
C SER A 142 -7.68 11.62 8.89
N ALA A 143 -7.69 10.28 8.90
CA ALA A 143 -6.76 9.45 8.11
C ALA A 143 -6.85 9.70 6.59
N SER A 144 -8.04 10.03 6.08
CA SER A 144 -8.27 10.40 4.68
C SER A 144 -7.53 11.69 4.29
N ALA A 145 -7.47 12.67 5.19
CA ALA A 145 -6.72 13.90 4.96
C ALA A 145 -5.20 13.66 4.96
N LYS A 146 -4.71 12.62 5.67
CA LYS A 146 -3.30 12.22 5.63
C LYS A 146 -2.92 11.64 4.28
N LEU A 147 -3.76 10.82 3.71
CA LEU A 147 -3.53 10.23 2.39
C LEU A 147 -3.60 11.31 1.30
N GLN A 148 -4.60 12.20 1.36
CA GLN A 148 -4.70 13.33 0.43
C GLN A 148 -3.48 14.24 0.49
N ASN A 149 -3.04 14.63 1.68
CA ASN A 149 -1.84 15.46 1.85
C ASN A 149 -0.59 14.78 1.32
N TRP A 150 -0.52 13.45 1.44
CA TRP A 150 0.58 12.68 0.92
C TRP A 150 0.55 12.57 -0.60
N LEU A 151 -0.62 12.31 -1.21
CA LEU A 151 -0.82 12.28 -2.67
C LEU A 151 -0.55 13.64 -3.33
N THR A 152 -0.73 14.73 -2.60
CA THR A 152 -0.50 16.10 -3.07
C THR A 152 0.89 16.64 -2.74
N GLY A 153 1.76 15.86 -2.07
CA GLY A 153 3.15 16.25 -1.79
C GLY A 153 3.34 17.26 -0.65
N LEU A 154 2.34 17.41 0.22
CA LEU A 154 2.38 18.23 1.42
C LEU A 154 2.89 17.49 2.64
#